data_d7b7af1615c017cf63feeeafcfae8210
#
_entry.id   d7b7af1615c017cf63feeeafcfae8210
#
_cell.length_a   1.000
_cell.length_b   1.000
_cell.length_c   1.000
_cell.angle_alpha   90.00
_cell.angle_beta   90.00
_cell.angle_gamma   90.00
#
_symmetry.space_group_name_H-M   'P 1'
#
loop_
_entity.id
_entity.type
_entity.pdbx_description
1 polymer ?
#
loop_
_entity_poly.entity_id
_entity_poly.type
_entity_poly.pdbx_seq_one_letter_code
_entity_poly.pdbx_strand_id
1 'polypeptide(L)'
;ALGGHAITASIVEEPWNGQTYGAYPSMVKWTRRADKSFAFDFTDFDRWVTFCQELGLGDKIVCYSLIPWGNKVTYYDEKKQTVRSAAPRPGTRGYKKLWTPFLQALCAHAKEKGWYDRIYIGIDERKRMEKAYDLIDAVTGAYGEPLKKAAAMDHFSAKYFPLIDRMASVSVGSDPLKKALADYRTLAQRRRGKSGLQTTVYTCVGHFPNSFTYSMPGESYWSVFFSAAQGANGFLRWAYDAWVKDPLRDTTHISFESGDCFLVYPDEPDAKHPETKSSYRLEKLAQGMRDLNKLLFLAEQSPMLREKADRLLEQVKVDYTQKGEAVADEKTRAALPADMEALRQSLWALTREYLGGRNG
;
A
#
# COMPACT_ATOMS: atom_id res chain seq x y z
N ALA A 1 17.46 2.71 -0.70
CA ALA A 1 16.12 2.70 -1.09
C ALA A 1 15.14 2.76 0.08
N LEU A 2 13.84 2.79 -0.20
CA LEU A 2 12.78 3.00 0.80
C LEU A 2 12.48 1.77 1.68
N GLY A 3 13.15 0.63 1.45
CA GLY A 3 12.93 -0.61 2.20
C GLY A 3 11.59 -1.29 1.87
N GLY A 4 10.93 -0.90 0.80
CA GLY A 4 9.70 -1.55 0.34
C GLY A 4 10.00 -2.85 -0.38
N HIS A 5 9.35 -3.94 0.03
CA HIS A 5 9.51 -5.27 -0.57
C HIS A 5 8.23 -5.79 -1.22
N ALA A 6 7.13 -5.03 -1.13
CA ALA A 6 5.85 -5.38 -1.74
C ALA A 6 5.77 -4.88 -3.18
N ILE A 7 5.21 -5.70 -4.05
CA ILE A 7 4.85 -5.33 -5.42
C ILE A 7 3.36 -5.51 -5.64
N THR A 8 2.81 -4.71 -6.56
CA THR A 8 1.42 -4.80 -6.99
C THR A 8 1.34 -5.48 -8.34
N ALA A 9 0.41 -6.44 -8.49
CA ALA A 9 0.11 -7.10 -9.76
C ALA A 9 -1.38 -7.01 -10.06
N SER A 10 -1.75 -6.46 -11.22
CA SER A 10 -3.14 -6.42 -11.67
C SER A 10 -3.54 -7.77 -12.26
N ILE A 11 -4.46 -8.48 -11.60
CA ILE A 11 -5.00 -9.76 -12.05
C ILE A 11 -6.29 -9.64 -12.88
N VAL A 12 -6.77 -8.41 -13.01
CA VAL A 12 -7.89 -8.01 -13.86
C VAL A 12 -7.54 -6.70 -14.55
N GLU A 13 -8.18 -6.42 -15.66
CA GLU A 13 -8.08 -5.15 -16.36
C GLU A 13 -8.69 -4.03 -15.50
N GLU A 14 -8.02 -2.89 -15.39
CA GLU A 14 -8.48 -1.69 -14.68
C GLU A 14 -9.02 -1.97 -13.26
N PRO A 15 -8.24 -2.54 -12.35
CA PRO A 15 -8.72 -2.86 -11.01
C PRO A 15 -9.18 -1.60 -10.24
N TRP A 16 -8.68 -0.42 -10.62
CA TRP A 16 -9.04 0.88 -10.04
C TRP A 16 -10.02 1.70 -10.91
N ASN A 17 -10.56 1.12 -11.99
CA ASN A 17 -11.61 1.70 -12.83
C ASN A 17 -11.30 3.12 -13.37
N GLY A 18 -10.12 3.29 -13.93
CA GLY A 18 -9.71 4.56 -14.54
C GLY A 18 -9.37 5.67 -13.53
N GLN A 19 -9.04 5.33 -12.29
CA GLN A 19 -8.52 6.29 -11.31
C GLN A 19 -7.11 6.80 -11.68
N THR A 20 -6.43 6.16 -12.61
CA THR A 20 -5.14 6.56 -13.12
C THR A 20 -5.27 6.98 -14.59
N TYR A 21 -4.38 7.88 -15.05
CA TYR A 21 -4.37 8.32 -16.45
C TYR A 21 -3.99 7.19 -17.41
N GLY A 22 -2.94 6.44 -17.09
CA GLY A 22 -2.55 5.25 -17.84
C GLY A 22 -3.44 4.06 -17.52
N ALA A 23 -3.82 3.29 -18.55
CA ALA A 23 -4.57 2.06 -18.36
C ALA A 23 -3.73 1.01 -17.62
N TYR A 24 -4.36 0.26 -16.72
CA TYR A 24 -3.77 -0.91 -16.08
C TYR A 24 -4.29 -2.19 -16.75
N PRO A 25 -3.54 -2.77 -17.69
CA PRO A 25 -3.91 -4.06 -18.28
C PRO A 25 -3.84 -5.16 -17.22
N SER A 26 -4.64 -6.20 -17.40
CA SER A 26 -4.46 -7.40 -16.60
C SER A 26 -3.13 -8.08 -16.94
N MET A 27 -2.34 -8.41 -15.93
CA MET A 27 -1.12 -9.22 -16.08
C MET A 27 -1.43 -10.71 -16.24
N VAL A 28 -2.69 -11.10 -16.08
CA VAL A 28 -3.19 -12.44 -16.37
C VAL A 28 -4.21 -12.35 -17.50
N LYS A 29 -3.99 -13.08 -18.60
CA LYS A 29 -4.96 -13.11 -19.71
C LYS A 29 -6.06 -14.12 -19.39
N TRP A 30 -7.30 -13.66 -19.44
CA TRP A 30 -8.48 -14.44 -19.16
C TRP A 30 -9.14 -14.87 -20.48
N THR A 31 -9.26 -16.16 -20.72
CA THR A 31 -9.92 -16.72 -21.90
C THR A 31 -11.07 -17.63 -21.47
N ARG A 32 -12.27 -17.31 -21.90
CA ARG A 32 -13.42 -18.18 -21.73
C ARG A 32 -13.54 -19.09 -22.95
N ARG A 33 -13.31 -20.38 -22.76
CA ARG A 33 -13.35 -21.41 -23.82
C ARG A 33 -14.75 -21.67 -24.34
N ALA A 34 -14.85 -22.36 -25.48
CA ALA A 34 -16.13 -22.72 -26.11
C ALA A 34 -17.03 -23.56 -25.18
N ASP A 35 -16.46 -24.41 -24.34
CA ASP A 35 -17.15 -25.21 -23.31
C ASP A 35 -17.56 -24.42 -22.05
N LYS A 36 -17.29 -23.09 -22.01
CA LYS A 36 -17.53 -22.13 -20.93
C LYS A 36 -16.59 -22.27 -19.75
N SER A 37 -15.57 -23.10 -19.77
CA SER A 37 -14.47 -23.08 -18.80
C SER A 37 -13.59 -21.83 -19.02
N PHE A 38 -12.73 -21.51 -18.04
CA PHE A 38 -11.74 -20.44 -18.16
C PHE A 38 -10.33 -21.03 -18.26
N ALA A 39 -9.51 -20.42 -19.11
CA ALA A 39 -8.07 -20.58 -19.16
C ALA A 39 -7.41 -19.26 -18.73
N PHE A 40 -6.25 -19.36 -18.12
CA PHE A 40 -5.48 -18.24 -17.60
C PHE A 40 -4.05 -18.33 -18.08
N ASP A 41 -3.55 -17.25 -18.67
CA ASP A 41 -2.14 -17.12 -19.07
C ASP A 41 -1.45 -16.14 -18.14
N PHE A 42 -0.47 -16.62 -17.40
CA PHE A 42 0.30 -15.87 -16.41
C PHE A 42 1.62 -15.30 -16.95
N THR A 43 1.84 -15.31 -18.26
CA THR A 43 3.13 -14.92 -18.87
C THR A 43 3.56 -13.50 -18.45
N ASP A 44 2.67 -12.52 -18.53
CA ASP A 44 3.01 -11.14 -18.17
C ASP A 44 3.12 -10.97 -16.64
N PHE A 45 2.34 -11.72 -15.86
CA PHE A 45 2.47 -11.80 -14.41
C PHE A 45 3.85 -12.34 -14.00
N ASP A 46 4.30 -13.43 -14.62
CA ASP A 46 5.61 -14.04 -14.37
C ASP A 46 6.75 -13.09 -14.68
N ARG A 47 6.68 -12.42 -15.83
CA ARG A 47 7.69 -11.44 -16.24
C ARG A 47 7.80 -10.30 -15.24
N TRP A 48 6.68 -9.78 -14.78
CA TRP A 48 6.64 -8.71 -13.77
C TRP A 48 7.23 -9.14 -12.43
N VAL A 49 6.76 -10.27 -11.90
CA VAL A 49 7.24 -10.80 -10.61
C VAL A 49 8.73 -11.10 -10.68
N THR A 50 9.21 -11.77 -11.73
CA THR A 50 10.63 -12.10 -11.91
C THR A 50 11.47 -10.84 -11.99
N PHE A 51 11.09 -9.86 -12.81
CA PHE A 51 11.77 -8.56 -12.91
C PHE A 51 11.88 -7.88 -11.54
N CYS A 52 10.80 -7.84 -10.78
CA CYS A 52 10.83 -7.25 -9.43
C CYS A 52 11.77 -8.03 -8.49
N GLN A 53 11.78 -9.35 -8.56
CA GLN A 53 12.66 -10.19 -7.74
C GLN A 53 14.15 -9.98 -8.06
N GLU A 54 14.50 -9.80 -9.31
CA GLU A 54 15.86 -9.45 -9.75
C GLU A 54 16.33 -8.11 -9.17
N LEU A 55 15.39 -7.20 -8.88
CA LEU A 55 15.64 -5.93 -8.20
C LEU A 55 15.61 -6.02 -6.65
N GLY A 56 15.47 -7.23 -6.09
CA GLY A 56 15.35 -7.45 -4.64
C GLY A 56 14.00 -7.06 -4.05
N LEU A 57 12.94 -7.02 -4.86
CA LEU A 57 11.55 -6.76 -4.46
C LEU A 57 10.72 -8.06 -4.54
N GLY A 58 9.45 -8.02 -4.14
CA GLY A 58 8.54 -9.16 -4.34
C GLY A 58 8.50 -10.17 -3.20
N ASP A 59 8.91 -9.80 -1.99
CA ASP A 59 8.64 -10.60 -0.78
C ASP A 59 7.14 -10.70 -0.51
N LYS A 60 6.38 -9.74 -1.00
CA LYS A 60 4.93 -9.69 -1.00
C LYS A 60 4.43 -9.31 -2.39
N ILE A 61 3.63 -10.19 -2.98
CA ILE A 61 3.00 -10.01 -4.29
C ILE A 61 1.50 -9.76 -4.05
N VAL A 62 1.07 -8.52 -4.16
CA VAL A 62 -0.31 -8.12 -3.88
C VAL A 62 -1.10 -8.09 -5.18
N CYS A 63 -2.00 -9.08 -5.35
CA CYS A 63 -2.82 -9.28 -6.53
C CYS A 63 -4.12 -8.49 -6.45
N TYR A 64 -4.30 -7.48 -7.27
CA TYR A 64 -5.49 -6.63 -7.36
C TYR A 64 -6.35 -7.02 -8.57
N SER A 65 -7.63 -7.31 -8.41
CA SER A 65 -8.39 -7.46 -7.19
C SER A 65 -9.60 -8.37 -7.42
N LEU A 66 -9.97 -9.14 -6.41
CA LEU A 66 -11.22 -9.92 -6.46
C LEU A 66 -12.47 -9.05 -6.41
N ILE A 67 -12.36 -7.80 -5.96
CA ILE A 67 -13.44 -6.81 -5.97
C ILE A 67 -12.90 -5.52 -6.62
N PRO A 68 -12.68 -5.48 -7.94
CA PRO A 68 -12.20 -4.29 -8.61
C PRO A 68 -13.20 -3.13 -8.47
N TRP A 69 -12.73 -1.89 -8.58
CA TRP A 69 -13.57 -0.70 -8.37
C TRP A 69 -14.79 -0.65 -9.30
N GLY A 70 -14.65 -1.00 -10.55
CA GLY A 70 -15.76 -1.14 -11.50
C GLY A 70 -16.58 -2.41 -11.33
N ASN A 71 -16.24 -3.31 -10.37
CA ASN A 71 -16.78 -4.68 -10.23
C ASN A 71 -16.71 -5.51 -11.53
N LYS A 72 -15.90 -5.10 -12.50
CA LYS A 72 -15.85 -5.65 -13.84
C LYS A 72 -14.61 -6.52 -14.00
N VAL A 73 -14.79 -7.71 -14.58
CA VAL A 73 -13.71 -8.61 -15.01
C VAL A 73 -13.84 -8.82 -16.50
N THR A 74 -12.80 -8.45 -17.24
CA THR A 74 -12.75 -8.56 -18.70
C THR A 74 -12.09 -9.87 -19.10
N TYR A 75 -12.58 -10.52 -20.15
CA TYR A 75 -12.06 -11.77 -20.70
C TYR A 75 -12.32 -11.89 -22.20
N TYR A 76 -11.49 -12.63 -22.91
CA TYR A 76 -11.75 -13.02 -24.28
C TYR A 76 -12.70 -14.24 -24.32
N ASP A 77 -13.77 -14.18 -25.10
CA ASP A 77 -14.74 -15.28 -25.28
C ASP A 77 -14.46 -15.97 -26.63
N GLU A 78 -13.86 -17.17 -26.60
CA GLU A 78 -13.51 -17.92 -27.80
C GLU A 78 -14.71 -18.23 -28.69
N LYS A 79 -15.87 -18.58 -28.10
CA LYS A 79 -17.06 -18.88 -28.88
C LYS A 79 -17.61 -17.66 -29.60
N LYS A 80 -17.45 -16.49 -29.03
CA LYS A 80 -17.94 -15.21 -29.58
C LYS A 80 -16.87 -14.46 -30.37
N GLN A 81 -15.61 -14.89 -30.30
CA GLN A 81 -14.46 -14.25 -30.92
C GLN A 81 -14.37 -12.72 -30.57
N THR A 82 -14.64 -12.39 -29.30
CA THR A 82 -14.69 -10.99 -28.85
C THR A 82 -14.39 -10.87 -27.38
N VAL A 83 -13.94 -9.68 -26.98
CA VAL A 83 -13.75 -9.32 -25.58
C VAL A 83 -15.11 -9.07 -24.92
N ARG A 84 -15.31 -9.66 -23.76
CA ARG A 84 -16.50 -9.52 -22.92
C ARG A 84 -16.13 -9.23 -21.47
N SER A 85 -17.13 -8.85 -20.70
CA SER A 85 -16.96 -8.64 -19.26
C SER A 85 -18.09 -9.27 -18.45
N ALA A 86 -17.78 -9.56 -17.19
CA ALA A 86 -18.73 -9.95 -16.16
C ALA A 86 -18.52 -9.09 -14.92
N ALA A 87 -19.60 -8.79 -14.20
CA ALA A 87 -19.58 -7.99 -12.99
C ALA A 87 -20.37 -8.65 -11.85
N PRO A 88 -19.99 -9.87 -11.43
CA PRO A 88 -20.73 -10.58 -10.40
C PRO A 88 -20.48 -9.98 -9.02
N ARG A 89 -21.53 -9.85 -8.23
CA ARG A 89 -21.45 -9.31 -6.85
C ARG A 89 -20.82 -10.33 -5.90
N PRO A 90 -19.91 -9.93 -5.00
CA PRO A 90 -19.34 -10.81 -3.97
C PRO A 90 -20.42 -11.57 -3.19
N GLY A 91 -20.20 -12.87 -2.97
CA GLY A 91 -21.11 -13.77 -2.28
C GLY A 91 -22.18 -14.44 -3.16
N THR A 92 -22.34 -14.03 -4.43
CA THR A 92 -23.30 -14.65 -5.34
C THR A 92 -22.75 -15.93 -6.01
N ARG A 93 -23.65 -16.76 -6.56
CA ARG A 93 -23.25 -17.94 -7.36
C ARG A 93 -22.40 -17.56 -8.58
N GLY A 94 -22.74 -16.44 -9.23
CA GLY A 94 -21.95 -15.93 -10.36
C GLY A 94 -20.52 -15.54 -9.96
N TYR A 95 -20.37 -14.93 -8.81
CA TYR A 95 -19.06 -14.58 -8.24
C TYR A 95 -18.21 -15.83 -7.98
N LYS A 96 -18.78 -16.83 -7.30
CA LYS A 96 -18.09 -18.11 -7.05
C LYS A 96 -17.70 -18.79 -8.37
N LYS A 97 -18.62 -18.83 -9.36
CA LYS A 97 -18.36 -19.45 -10.66
C LYS A 97 -17.21 -18.80 -11.44
N LEU A 98 -17.05 -17.47 -11.31
CA LEU A 98 -15.99 -16.73 -11.99
C LEU A 98 -14.65 -16.92 -11.28
N TRP A 99 -14.63 -16.72 -9.95
CA TRP A 99 -13.39 -16.61 -9.20
C TRP A 99 -12.82 -17.95 -8.71
N THR A 100 -13.63 -18.99 -8.53
CA THR A 100 -13.11 -20.31 -8.11
C THR A 100 -12.07 -20.86 -9.06
N PRO A 101 -12.31 -20.96 -10.39
CA PRO A 101 -11.29 -21.49 -11.30
C PRO A 101 -10.04 -20.60 -11.37
N PHE A 102 -10.19 -19.29 -11.23
CA PHE A 102 -9.04 -18.39 -11.16
C PHE A 102 -8.18 -18.63 -9.91
N LEU A 103 -8.80 -18.68 -8.74
CA LEU A 103 -8.07 -18.93 -7.49
C LEU A 103 -7.36 -20.29 -7.51
N GLN A 104 -7.99 -21.32 -8.08
CA GLN A 104 -7.38 -22.64 -8.24
C GLN A 104 -6.15 -22.57 -9.17
N ALA A 105 -6.28 -21.90 -10.30
CA ALA A 105 -5.19 -21.72 -11.26
C ALA A 105 -4.04 -20.88 -10.64
N LEU A 106 -4.36 -19.79 -9.95
CA LEU A 106 -3.37 -18.96 -9.27
C LEU A 106 -2.60 -19.75 -8.19
N CYS A 107 -3.31 -20.56 -7.39
CA CYS A 107 -2.66 -21.38 -6.37
C CYS A 107 -1.72 -22.44 -6.97
N ALA A 108 -2.17 -23.14 -8.01
CA ALA A 108 -1.35 -24.14 -8.69
C ALA A 108 -0.11 -23.50 -9.31
N HIS A 109 -0.29 -22.39 -10.04
CA HIS A 109 0.78 -21.61 -10.64
C HIS A 109 1.78 -21.05 -9.61
N ALA A 110 1.27 -20.44 -8.55
CA ALA A 110 2.12 -19.88 -7.49
C ALA A 110 2.93 -20.96 -6.75
N LYS A 111 2.38 -22.16 -6.58
CA LYS A 111 3.12 -23.31 -6.04
C LYS A 111 4.22 -23.78 -6.98
N GLU A 112 3.93 -23.90 -8.25
CA GLU A 112 4.90 -24.28 -9.28
C GLU A 112 6.10 -23.30 -9.29
N LYS A 113 5.83 -22.01 -9.16
CA LYS A 113 6.85 -20.95 -9.12
C LYS A 113 7.53 -20.75 -7.75
N GLY A 114 7.07 -21.41 -6.69
CA GLY A 114 7.58 -21.19 -5.33
C GLY A 114 7.17 -19.83 -4.73
N TRP A 115 6.08 -19.23 -5.20
CA TRP A 115 5.60 -17.91 -4.78
C TRP A 115 4.39 -17.95 -3.84
N TYR A 116 3.82 -19.12 -3.57
CA TYR A 116 2.55 -19.29 -2.87
C TYR A 116 2.50 -18.49 -1.56
N ASP A 117 3.52 -18.59 -0.73
CA ASP A 117 3.59 -17.91 0.57
C ASP A 117 3.78 -16.38 0.47
N ARG A 118 4.08 -15.89 -0.73
CA ARG A 118 4.26 -14.48 -1.03
C ARG A 118 3.03 -13.85 -1.67
N ILE A 119 2.03 -14.65 -2.09
CA ILE A 119 0.79 -14.15 -2.72
C ILE A 119 -0.15 -13.59 -1.67
N TYR A 120 -0.60 -12.38 -1.92
CA TYR A 120 -1.66 -11.69 -1.18
C TYR A 120 -2.76 -11.29 -2.14
N ILE A 121 -4.01 -11.52 -1.76
CA ILE A 121 -5.16 -10.99 -2.49
C ILE A 121 -5.46 -9.61 -1.96
N GLY A 122 -5.26 -8.60 -2.80
CA GLY A 122 -5.49 -7.19 -2.50
C GLY A 122 -6.94 -6.79 -2.74
N ILE A 123 -7.53 -6.04 -1.79
CA ILE A 123 -8.83 -5.39 -1.94
C ILE A 123 -8.70 -3.95 -1.45
N ASP A 124 -9.11 -3.01 -2.30
CA ASP A 124 -8.94 -1.60 -2.08
C ASP A 124 -10.28 -0.91 -1.77
N GLU A 125 -10.53 -0.61 -0.49
CA GLU A 125 -11.67 0.19 0.00
C GLU A 125 -13.05 -0.33 -0.45
N ARG A 126 -13.24 -1.64 -0.56
CA ARG A 126 -14.46 -2.21 -1.11
C ARG A 126 -15.41 -2.75 -0.05
N LYS A 127 -16.70 -2.64 -0.28
CA LYS A 127 -17.74 -3.31 0.52
C LYS A 127 -17.73 -4.82 0.26
N ARG A 128 -18.23 -5.61 1.22
CA ARG A 128 -18.39 -7.06 1.13
C ARG A 128 -17.07 -7.86 1.04
N MET A 129 -16.00 -7.33 1.59
CA MET A 129 -14.71 -8.03 1.66
C MET A 129 -14.85 -9.40 2.32
N GLU A 130 -15.68 -9.53 3.37
CA GLU A 130 -15.95 -10.79 4.06
C GLU A 130 -16.41 -11.89 3.11
N LYS A 131 -17.24 -11.55 2.09
CA LYS A 131 -17.72 -12.52 1.09
C LYS A 131 -16.64 -12.96 0.10
N ALA A 132 -15.71 -12.09 -0.20
CA ALA A 132 -14.53 -12.45 -0.98
C ALA A 132 -13.58 -13.33 -0.15
N TYR A 133 -13.36 -12.98 1.11
CA TYR A 133 -12.53 -13.76 2.02
C TYR A 133 -13.09 -15.16 2.28
N ASP A 134 -14.42 -15.31 2.43
CA ASP A 134 -15.08 -16.62 2.52
C ASP A 134 -14.74 -17.50 1.30
N LEU A 135 -14.72 -16.91 0.11
CA LEU A 135 -14.37 -17.63 -1.12
C LEU A 135 -12.88 -17.97 -1.18
N ILE A 136 -12.01 -17.03 -0.83
CA ILE A 136 -10.57 -17.26 -0.80
C ILE A 136 -10.26 -18.43 0.13
N ASP A 137 -10.75 -18.38 1.37
CA ASP A 137 -10.48 -19.42 2.37
C ASP A 137 -11.01 -20.79 1.92
N ALA A 138 -12.25 -20.84 1.38
CA ALA A 138 -12.86 -22.08 0.93
C ALA A 138 -12.16 -22.73 -0.29
N VAL A 139 -11.59 -21.92 -1.19
CA VAL A 139 -10.96 -22.44 -2.40
C VAL A 139 -9.49 -22.71 -2.18
N THR A 140 -8.77 -21.77 -1.58
CA THR A 140 -7.31 -21.82 -1.50
C THR A 140 -6.81 -22.68 -0.33
N GLY A 141 -7.65 -22.89 0.70
CA GLY A 141 -7.35 -23.82 1.80
C GLY A 141 -7.12 -25.27 1.36
N ALA A 142 -7.63 -25.67 0.20
CA ALA A 142 -7.32 -26.98 -0.39
C ALA A 142 -5.83 -27.13 -0.82
N TYR A 143 -5.11 -26.02 -0.91
CA TYR A 143 -3.70 -26.00 -1.29
C TYR A 143 -2.73 -25.88 -0.08
N GLY A 144 -3.24 -25.84 1.14
CA GLY A 144 -2.53 -25.63 2.39
C GLY A 144 -3.13 -24.46 3.17
N GLU A 145 -2.29 -23.60 3.77
CA GLU A 145 -2.79 -22.37 4.38
C GLU A 145 -3.46 -21.48 3.31
N PRO A 146 -4.65 -20.91 3.60
CA PRO A 146 -5.31 -20.04 2.65
C PRO A 146 -4.44 -18.86 2.23
N LEU A 147 -4.58 -18.42 0.98
CA LEU A 147 -3.87 -17.24 0.48
C LEU A 147 -4.09 -16.04 1.40
N LYS A 148 -3.01 -15.32 1.63
CA LYS A 148 -3.01 -14.13 2.48
C LYS A 148 -3.88 -13.03 1.88
N LYS A 149 -4.44 -12.18 2.73
CA LYS A 149 -5.32 -11.08 2.33
C LYS A 149 -4.67 -9.77 2.72
N ALA A 150 -4.78 -8.79 1.83
CA ALA A 150 -4.36 -7.41 2.05
C ALA A 150 -5.51 -6.47 1.73
N ALA A 151 -5.71 -5.43 2.53
CA ALA A 151 -6.71 -4.43 2.22
C ALA A 151 -6.30 -3.02 2.63
N ALA A 152 -6.78 -2.03 1.86
CA ALA A 152 -6.89 -0.65 2.29
C ALA A 152 -8.31 -0.39 2.82
N MET A 153 -8.41 0.46 3.86
CA MET A 153 -9.67 0.77 4.54
C MET A 153 -9.83 2.29 4.70
N ASP A 154 -10.82 2.84 3.99
CA ASP A 154 -11.27 4.24 4.09
C ASP A 154 -12.21 4.48 5.27
N HIS A 155 -12.65 3.41 5.95
CA HIS A 155 -13.51 3.43 7.12
C HIS A 155 -12.91 2.56 8.21
N PHE A 156 -12.81 3.07 9.43
CA PHE A 156 -12.18 2.35 10.52
C PHE A 156 -12.89 2.61 11.88
N SER A 157 -13.04 1.55 12.66
CA SER A 157 -13.42 1.54 14.09
C SER A 157 -13.26 0.10 14.60
N ALA A 158 -13.40 -0.12 15.91
CA ALA A 158 -13.31 -1.46 16.52
C ALA A 158 -14.28 -2.50 15.93
N LYS A 159 -15.42 -2.06 15.36
CA LYS A 159 -16.37 -3.00 14.71
C LYS A 159 -15.79 -3.79 13.54
N TYR A 160 -14.70 -3.29 12.94
CA TYR A 160 -14.02 -3.96 11.82
C TYR A 160 -12.95 -4.97 12.28
N PHE A 161 -12.64 -5.07 13.57
CA PHE A 161 -11.61 -6.00 14.05
C PHE A 161 -11.83 -7.45 13.59
N PRO A 162 -13.05 -8.04 13.63
CA PRO A 162 -13.24 -9.41 13.14
C PRO A 162 -12.91 -9.59 11.66
N LEU A 163 -13.14 -8.57 10.84
CA LEU A 163 -12.74 -8.59 9.43
C LEU A 163 -11.22 -8.43 9.27
N ILE A 164 -10.62 -7.51 10.03
CA ILE A 164 -9.18 -7.22 9.99
C ILE A 164 -8.36 -8.42 10.51
N ASP A 165 -8.87 -9.16 11.47
CA ASP A 165 -8.19 -10.37 12.00
C ASP A 165 -8.01 -11.46 10.93
N ARG A 166 -8.76 -11.40 9.81
CA ARG A 166 -8.59 -12.26 8.63
C ARG A 166 -7.54 -11.75 7.63
N MET A 167 -6.97 -10.55 7.84
CA MET A 167 -6.01 -9.91 6.95
C MET A 167 -4.58 -10.09 7.46
N ALA A 168 -3.69 -10.53 6.63
CA ALA A 168 -2.26 -10.49 6.93
C ALA A 168 -1.72 -9.04 6.85
N SER A 169 -2.25 -8.24 5.91
CA SER A 169 -1.87 -6.83 5.76
C SER A 169 -3.11 -5.94 5.74
N VAL A 170 -3.16 -4.95 6.60
CA VAL A 170 -4.19 -3.90 6.60
C VAL A 170 -3.54 -2.53 6.56
N SER A 171 -4.04 -1.67 5.70
CA SER A 171 -3.67 -0.26 5.66
C SER A 171 -4.91 0.60 5.95
N VAL A 172 -4.84 1.50 6.92
CA VAL A 172 -5.95 2.37 7.29
C VAL A 172 -5.63 3.79 6.86
N GLY A 173 -6.59 4.45 6.22
CA GLY A 173 -6.47 5.85 5.86
C GLY A 173 -6.21 6.74 7.07
N SER A 174 -5.39 7.77 6.94
CA SER A 174 -5.03 8.65 8.06
C SER A 174 -6.24 9.37 8.65
N ASP A 175 -7.22 9.76 7.84
CA ASP A 175 -8.45 10.42 8.33
C ASP A 175 -9.36 9.51 9.14
N PRO A 176 -9.75 8.31 8.66
CA PRO A 176 -10.49 7.36 9.50
C PRO A 176 -9.70 6.93 10.74
N LEU A 177 -8.37 6.82 10.66
CA LEU A 177 -7.51 6.56 11.80
C LEU A 177 -7.63 7.66 12.86
N LYS A 178 -7.53 8.93 12.49
CA LYS A 178 -7.64 10.07 13.40
C LYS A 178 -9.00 10.08 14.13
N LYS A 179 -10.08 9.71 13.45
CA LYS A 179 -11.43 9.62 14.03
C LYS A 179 -11.59 8.49 15.04
N ALA A 180 -10.76 7.46 15.00
CA ALA A 180 -10.81 6.26 15.85
C ALA A 180 -9.42 5.90 16.38
N LEU A 181 -8.68 6.89 16.88
CA LEU A 181 -7.27 6.78 17.25
C LEU A 181 -7.00 5.71 18.30
N ALA A 182 -7.85 5.64 19.35
CA ALA A 182 -7.71 4.63 20.41
C ALA A 182 -7.92 3.21 19.86
N ASP A 183 -8.91 3.01 18.99
CA ASP A 183 -9.15 1.73 18.32
C ASP A 183 -7.95 1.34 17.44
N TYR A 184 -7.38 2.30 16.70
CA TYR A 184 -6.22 2.00 15.84
C TYR A 184 -5.00 1.59 16.66
N ARG A 185 -4.69 2.30 17.74
CA ARG A 185 -3.59 1.95 18.64
C ARG A 185 -3.79 0.56 19.26
N THR A 186 -5.03 0.22 19.64
CA THR A 186 -5.39 -1.12 20.13
C THR A 186 -5.15 -2.17 19.04
N LEU A 187 -5.57 -1.92 17.79
CA LEU A 187 -5.32 -2.81 16.67
C LEU A 187 -3.81 -3.01 16.44
N ALA A 188 -3.07 -1.92 16.37
CA ALA A 188 -1.61 -1.95 16.13
C ALA A 188 -0.89 -2.75 17.22
N GLN A 189 -1.26 -2.54 18.50
CA GLN A 189 -0.70 -3.26 19.63
C GLN A 189 -1.02 -4.77 19.56
N ARG A 190 -2.27 -5.15 19.25
CA ARG A 190 -2.68 -6.57 19.13
C ARG A 190 -1.91 -7.31 18.02
N ARG A 191 -1.45 -6.60 16.98
CA ARG A 191 -0.78 -7.17 15.81
C ARG A 191 0.74 -7.03 15.86
N ARG A 192 1.26 -6.15 16.73
CA ARG A 192 2.71 -5.90 16.87
C ARG A 192 3.45 -7.19 17.24
N GLY A 193 4.57 -7.44 16.56
CA GLY A 193 5.44 -8.59 16.81
C GLY A 193 4.90 -9.94 16.32
N LYS A 194 3.68 -9.99 15.79
CA LYS A 194 3.15 -11.22 15.19
C LYS A 194 3.70 -11.38 13.77
N SER A 195 4.40 -12.50 13.56
CA SER A 195 4.97 -12.81 12.25
C SER A 195 3.91 -12.79 11.15
N GLY A 196 4.25 -12.20 10.01
CA GLY A 196 3.39 -12.13 8.83
C GLY A 196 2.25 -11.11 8.91
N LEU A 197 2.07 -10.40 10.04
CA LEU A 197 1.04 -9.36 10.15
C LEU A 197 1.63 -7.97 9.93
N GLN A 198 0.98 -7.20 9.05
CA GLN A 198 1.29 -5.79 8.82
C GLN A 198 0.09 -4.91 9.10
N THR A 199 0.35 -3.79 9.79
CA THR A 199 -0.64 -2.75 10.07
C THR A 199 -0.02 -1.42 9.68
N THR A 200 -0.50 -0.84 8.59
CA THR A 200 0.08 0.36 7.99
C THR A 200 -0.92 1.51 7.97
N VAL A 201 -0.43 2.70 7.73
CA VAL A 201 -1.23 3.90 7.45
C VAL A 201 -1.00 4.28 6.00
N TYR A 202 -2.03 4.80 5.34
CA TYR A 202 -1.88 5.43 4.03
C TYR A 202 -2.48 6.84 4.02
N THR A 203 -2.03 7.64 3.08
CA THR A 203 -2.56 8.97 2.80
C THR A 203 -2.90 9.08 1.31
N CYS A 204 -4.02 9.72 1.02
CA CYS A 204 -4.47 10.05 -0.34
C CYS A 204 -5.28 11.35 -0.29
N VAL A 205 -6.12 11.60 -1.27
CA VAL A 205 -6.94 12.80 -1.42
C VAL A 205 -7.45 13.38 -0.09
N GLY A 206 -7.25 14.67 0.13
CA GLY A 206 -7.75 15.40 1.30
C GLY A 206 -7.09 15.04 2.64
N HIS A 207 -6.15 14.11 2.67
CA HIS A 207 -5.46 13.72 3.90
C HIS A 207 -4.26 14.62 4.19
N PHE A 208 -3.94 14.76 5.47
CA PHE A 208 -2.72 15.42 5.97
C PHE A 208 -2.09 14.55 7.08
N PRO A 209 -0.74 14.43 7.17
CA PRO A 209 0.28 14.90 6.20
C PRO A 209 0.21 14.13 4.88
N ASN A 210 0.69 14.70 3.78
CA ASN A 210 0.64 14.06 2.47
C ASN A 210 1.89 14.38 1.61
N SER A 211 1.83 13.99 0.34
CA SER A 211 2.92 14.15 -0.62
C SER A 211 2.42 14.70 -1.95
N PHE A 212 1.56 15.72 -1.91
CA PHE A 212 1.11 16.45 -3.11
C PHE A 212 2.22 17.35 -3.64
N THR A 213 2.12 17.82 -4.88
CA THR A 213 3.14 18.73 -5.45
C THR A 213 3.19 20.07 -4.73
N TYR A 214 2.10 20.48 -4.10
CA TYR A 214 1.98 21.70 -3.31
C TYR A 214 2.10 21.49 -1.79
N SER A 215 2.22 20.24 -1.33
CA SER A 215 2.47 19.93 0.08
C SER A 215 3.80 20.51 0.53
N MET A 216 3.87 20.91 1.79
CA MET A 216 5.18 21.25 2.38
C MET A 216 6.10 20.03 2.31
N PRO A 217 7.38 20.21 1.91
CA PRO A 217 8.30 19.07 1.79
C PRO A 217 8.41 18.22 3.07
N GLY A 218 8.22 18.85 4.22
CA GLY A 218 8.22 18.21 5.52
C GLY A 218 7.07 17.22 5.75
N GLU A 219 5.95 17.36 5.04
CA GLU A 219 4.81 16.45 5.20
C GLU A 219 5.15 15.02 4.82
N SER A 220 5.91 14.81 3.74
CA SER A 220 6.36 13.47 3.34
C SER A 220 7.23 12.80 4.42
N TYR A 221 8.13 13.56 5.04
CA TYR A 221 8.94 13.11 6.19
C TYR A 221 8.03 12.77 7.38
N TRP A 222 7.12 13.67 7.72
CA TRP A 222 6.25 13.55 8.88
C TRP A 222 5.27 12.38 8.77
N SER A 223 4.81 12.04 7.56
CA SER A 223 3.93 10.90 7.32
C SER A 223 4.48 9.58 7.88
N VAL A 224 5.80 9.40 7.83
CA VAL A 224 6.48 8.21 8.36
C VAL A 224 6.42 8.19 9.89
N PHE A 225 6.79 9.29 10.53
CA PHE A 225 6.77 9.41 11.99
C PHE A 225 5.35 9.42 12.55
N PHE A 226 4.42 10.08 11.86
CA PHE A 226 3.00 10.01 12.19
C PHE A 226 2.50 8.57 12.25
N SER A 227 2.83 7.76 11.24
CA SER A 227 2.43 6.35 11.18
C SER A 227 3.05 5.54 12.32
N ALA A 228 4.34 5.69 12.57
CA ALA A 228 5.07 4.99 13.62
C ALA A 228 4.55 5.36 15.02
N ALA A 229 4.24 6.63 15.26
CA ALA A 229 3.71 7.14 16.54
C ALA A 229 2.33 6.55 16.88
N GLN A 230 1.56 6.09 15.88
CA GLN A 230 0.31 5.38 16.10
C GLN A 230 0.51 3.86 16.27
N GLY A 231 1.75 3.37 16.23
CA GLY A 231 2.09 1.96 16.36
C GLY A 231 2.01 1.18 15.05
N ALA A 232 1.85 1.86 13.92
CA ALA A 232 1.95 1.22 12.61
C ALA A 232 3.37 0.66 12.38
N ASN A 233 3.45 -0.47 11.70
CA ASN A 233 4.72 -1.05 11.28
C ASN A 233 5.07 -0.78 9.82
N GLY A 234 4.45 0.25 9.24
CA GLY A 234 4.76 0.75 7.90
C GLY A 234 3.85 1.89 7.46
N PHE A 235 4.23 2.48 6.33
CA PHE A 235 3.47 3.48 5.60
C PHE A 235 3.22 2.97 4.18
N LEU A 236 1.99 3.04 3.71
CA LEU A 236 1.61 2.69 2.35
C LEU A 236 1.44 3.97 1.53
N ARG A 237 2.10 4.04 0.37
CA ARG A 237 1.73 4.98 -0.69
C ARG A 237 1.01 4.20 -1.78
N TRP A 238 -0.20 4.63 -2.15
CA TRP A 238 -1.06 3.87 -3.05
C TRP A 238 -0.55 3.85 -4.50
N ALA A 239 0.15 4.92 -4.93
CA ALA A 239 0.73 5.02 -6.25
C ALA A 239 2.13 5.66 -6.18
N TYR A 240 3.03 5.16 -7.01
CA TYR A 240 4.44 5.57 -7.05
C TYR A 240 4.80 6.30 -8.33
N ASP A 241 4.28 5.83 -9.47
CA ASP A 241 4.60 6.25 -10.82
C ASP A 241 3.38 6.21 -11.77
N ALA A 242 2.17 6.32 -11.23
CA ALA A 242 0.95 6.41 -12.02
C ALA A 242 0.82 7.84 -12.61
N TRP A 243 1.67 8.14 -13.59
CA TRP A 243 1.81 9.47 -14.16
C TRP A 243 0.53 9.95 -14.86
N VAL A 244 0.29 11.25 -14.76
CA VAL A 244 -0.64 11.99 -15.62
C VAL A 244 -0.04 12.13 -17.02
N LYS A 245 -0.78 12.73 -17.95
CA LYS A 245 -0.38 12.79 -19.37
C LYS A 245 1.01 13.41 -19.61
N ASP A 246 1.33 14.49 -18.91
CA ASP A 246 2.60 15.20 -19.03
C ASP A 246 3.06 15.73 -17.66
N PRO A 247 3.54 14.82 -16.78
CA PRO A 247 3.83 15.18 -15.39
C PRO A 247 4.99 16.16 -15.23
N LEU A 248 5.83 16.33 -16.26
CA LEU A 248 6.92 17.31 -16.25
C LEU A 248 6.43 18.75 -16.44
N ARG A 249 5.23 18.96 -17.00
CA ARG A 249 4.67 20.28 -17.30
C ARG A 249 3.34 20.54 -16.58
N ASP A 250 2.56 19.51 -16.39
CA ASP A 250 1.26 19.60 -15.70
C ASP A 250 1.05 18.38 -14.81
N THR A 251 0.99 18.61 -13.51
CA THR A 251 0.80 17.57 -12.48
C THR A 251 -0.65 17.38 -12.08
N THR A 252 -1.59 18.10 -12.71
CA THR A 252 -3.01 18.02 -12.36
C THR A 252 -3.62 16.68 -12.74
N HIS A 253 -4.57 16.21 -11.92
CA HIS A 253 -5.33 15.01 -12.14
C HIS A 253 -6.83 15.32 -12.15
N ILE A 254 -7.61 14.58 -12.92
CA ILE A 254 -9.04 14.82 -13.08
C ILE A 254 -9.83 14.62 -11.79
N SER A 255 -9.36 13.76 -10.89
CA SER A 255 -10.09 13.35 -9.68
C SER A 255 -9.30 13.45 -8.38
N PHE A 256 -7.98 13.60 -8.46
CA PHE A 256 -7.09 13.60 -7.29
C PHE A 256 -6.27 14.89 -7.23
N GLU A 257 -5.68 15.12 -6.07
CA GLU A 257 -4.77 16.24 -5.87
C GLU A 257 -3.52 16.10 -6.75
N SER A 258 -2.95 17.23 -7.17
CA SER A 258 -1.74 17.25 -7.99
C SER A 258 -0.61 16.46 -7.34
N GLY A 259 -0.10 15.45 -8.07
CA GLY A 259 0.98 14.57 -7.61
C GLY A 259 0.56 13.49 -6.63
N ASP A 260 -0.74 13.30 -6.36
CA ASP A 260 -1.21 12.21 -5.51
C ASP A 260 -0.90 10.82 -6.11
N CYS A 261 -0.87 10.72 -7.44
CA CYS A 261 -0.66 9.46 -8.16
C CYS A 261 0.82 9.09 -8.39
N PHE A 262 1.77 9.94 -8.02
CA PHE A 262 3.20 9.67 -8.27
C PHE A 262 4.14 10.44 -7.35
N LEU A 263 5.28 9.82 -7.07
CA LEU A 263 6.39 10.40 -6.30
C LEU A 263 7.65 10.63 -7.14
N VAL A 264 7.75 9.97 -8.28
CA VAL A 264 8.85 10.09 -9.25
C VAL A 264 8.31 10.64 -10.56
N TYR A 265 9.20 11.21 -11.34
CA TYR A 265 8.87 11.74 -12.65
C TYR A 265 9.55 10.90 -13.76
N PRO A 266 8.94 10.77 -14.94
CA PRO A 266 9.61 10.20 -16.10
C PRO A 266 10.70 11.14 -16.58
N ASP A 267 11.53 10.67 -17.48
CA ASP A 267 12.35 11.55 -18.30
C ASP A 267 11.56 12.15 -19.47
N GLU A 268 12.18 13.04 -20.24
CA GLU A 268 11.56 13.55 -21.47
C GLU A 268 11.31 12.38 -22.45
N PRO A 269 10.19 12.40 -23.19
CA PRO A 269 9.79 11.28 -24.04
C PRO A 269 10.81 10.89 -25.13
N ASP A 270 11.67 11.83 -25.53
CA ASP A 270 12.70 11.67 -26.56
C ASP A 270 14.11 11.40 -25.98
N ALA A 271 14.23 11.19 -24.67
CA ALA A 271 15.50 10.89 -24.03
C ALA A 271 16.11 9.59 -24.60
N LYS A 272 17.37 9.64 -25.04
CA LYS A 272 18.08 8.47 -25.58
C LYS A 272 18.31 7.37 -24.56
N HIS A 273 18.48 7.75 -23.30
CA HIS A 273 18.67 6.87 -22.16
C HIS A 273 17.74 7.36 -21.03
N PRO A 274 16.45 6.99 -21.06
CA PRO A 274 15.49 7.55 -20.12
C PRO A 274 15.80 7.09 -18.69
N GLU A 275 15.81 8.05 -17.77
CA GLU A 275 16.01 7.84 -16.35
C GLU A 275 14.82 8.37 -15.56
N THR A 276 14.41 7.67 -14.52
CA THR A 276 13.39 8.17 -13.60
C THR A 276 13.97 9.29 -12.75
N LYS A 277 13.30 10.46 -12.74
CA LYS A 277 13.71 11.62 -11.94
C LYS A 277 13.08 11.55 -10.57
N SER A 278 13.89 11.73 -9.53
CA SER A 278 13.42 11.86 -8.16
C SER A 278 12.61 13.14 -7.94
N SER A 279 11.83 13.18 -6.87
CA SER A 279 11.16 14.39 -6.42
C SER A 279 11.56 14.74 -4.99
N TYR A 280 11.40 16.01 -4.66
CA TYR A 280 11.58 16.48 -3.29
C TYR A 280 10.74 15.70 -2.28
N ARG A 281 9.53 15.29 -2.68
CA ARG A 281 8.58 14.50 -1.89
C ARG A 281 9.15 13.11 -1.59
N LEU A 282 9.71 12.43 -2.59
CA LEU A 282 10.35 11.14 -2.43
C LEU A 282 11.60 11.22 -1.55
N GLU A 283 12.44 12.24 -1.76
CA GLU A 283 13.66 12.41 -0.95
C GLU A 283 13.35 12.66 0.53
N LYS A 284 12.30 13.45 0.81
CA LYS A 284 11.84 13.67 2.18
C LYS A 284 11.20 12.44 2.80
N LEU A 285 10.43 11.68 2.03
CA LEU A 285 9.92 10.39 2.48
C LEU A 285 11.07 9.43 2.83
N ALA A 286 12.05 9.32 1.95
CA ALA A 286 13.25 8.50 2.16
C ALA A 286 14.06 8.95 3.37
N GLN A 287 14.17 10.26 3.59
CA GLN A 287 14.81 10.80 4.79
C GLN A 287 14.06 10.39 6.06
N GLY A 288 12.72 10.52 6.07
CA GLY A 288 11.88 10.09 7.19
C GLY A 288 12.06 8.60 7.50
N MET A 289 12.08 7.75 6.46
CA MET A 289 12.31 6.31 6.62
C MET A 289 13.69 6.00 7.22
N ARG A 290 14.75 6.67 6.76
CA ARG A 290 16.10 6.49 7.33
C ARG A 290 16.18 6.93 8.78
N ASP A 291 15.59 8.08 9.11
CA ASP A 291 15.60 8.61 10.47
C ASP A 291 14.76 7.74 11.42
N LEU A 292 13.59 7.23 10.96
CA LEU A 292 12.79 6.28 11.73
C LEU A 292 13.54 4.95 11.95
N ASN A 293 14.15 4.40 10.92
CA ASN A 293 14.93 3.15 11.04
C ASN A 293 16.10 3.33 12.04
N LYS A 294 16.75 4.49 12.03
CA LYS A 294 17.78 4.82 13.03
C LYS A 294 17.18 4.83 14.44
N LEU A 295 16.02 5.46 14.64
CA LEU A 295 15.34 5.50 15.93
C LEU A 295 15.00 4.10 16.44
N LEU A 296 14.43 3.25 15.55
CA LEU A 296 14.08 1.87 15.88
C LEU A 296 15.32 1.04 16.23
N PHE A 297 16.40 1.19 15.46
CA PHE A 297 17.68 0.55 15.77
C PHE A 297 18.20 0.95 17.17
N LEU A 298 18.19 2.26 17.49
CA LEU A 298 18.62 2.74 18.80
C LEU A 298 17.74 2.18 19.92
N ALA A 299 16.44 2.09 19.69
CA ALA A 299 15.49 1.52 20.63
C ALA A 299 15.74 0.03 20.95
N GLU A 300 16.42 -0.71 20.08
CA GLU A 300 16.79 -2.11 20.30
C GLU A 300 18.07 -2.29 21.11
N GLN A 301 18.88 -1.23 21.29
CA GLN A 301 20.20 -1.34 21.91
C GLN A 301 20.15 -1.42 23.45
N SER A 302 19.15 -0.81 24.10
CA SER A 302 18.95 -0.92 25.55
C SER A 302 17.52 -0.52 25.97
N PRO A 303 17.06 -0.96 27.16
CA PRO A 303 15.76 -0.52 27.71
C PRO A 303 15.66 1.00 27.87
N MET A 304 16.76 1.66 28.27
CA MET A 304 16.82 3.12 28.43
C MET A 304 16.63 3.85 27.10
N LEU A 305 17.31 3.39 26.03
CA LEU A 305 17.17 3.97 24.69
C LEU A 305 15.78 3.69 24.12
N ARG A 306 15.19 2.53 24.43
CA ARG A 306 13.81 2.20 24.10
C ARG A 306 12.85 3.22 24.69
N GLU A 307 12.93 3.46 25.97
CA GLU A 307 12.07 4.41 26.66
C GLU A 307 12.19 5.83 26.09
N LYS A 308 13.41 6.25 25.76
CA LYS A 308 13.65 7.57 25.13
C LYS A 308 13.09 7.64 23.72
N ALA A 309 13.21 6.58 22.93
CA ALA A 309 12.65 6.50 21.58
C ALA A 309 11.11 6.51 21.61
N ASP A 310 10.49 5.78 22.54
CA ASP A 310 9.04 5.75 22.72
C ASP A 310 8.52 7.14 23.12
N ARG A 311 9.18 7.84 24.08
CA ARG A 311 8.84 9.22 24.42
C ARG A 311 8.97 10.19 23.25
N LEU A 312 9.92 9.98 22.36
CA LEU A 312 10.09 10.82 21.17
C LEU A 312 8.90 10.58 20.19
N LEU A 313 8.46 9.34 20.01
CA LEU A 313 7.29 9.05 19.19
C LEU A 313 5.98 9.58 19.79
N GLU A 314 5.84 9.59 21.13
CA GLU A 314 4.68 10.16 21.82
C GLU A 314 4.53 11.68 21.60
N GLN A 315 5.62 12.38 21.32
CA GLN A 315 5.61 13.82 21.02
C GLN A 315 5.18 14.15 19.59
N VAL A 316 5.08 13.14 18.71
CA VAL A 316 4.64 13.34 17.33
C VAL A 316 3.18 13.75 17.30
N LYS A 317 2.93 14.99 16.88
CA LYS A 317 1.58 15.56 16.82
C LYS A 317 0.74 14.89 15.75
N VAL A 318 -0.52 14.64 16.09
CA VAL A 318 -1.52 14.01 15.23
C VAL A 318 -2.49 15.04 14.64
N ASP A 319 -2.70 16.14 15.36
CA ASP A 319 -3.77 17.13 15.12
C ASP A 319 -3.26 18.41 14.44
N TYR A 320 -2.56 18.26 13.32
CA TYR A 320 -2.11 19.43 12.58
C TYR A 320 -3.16 20.05 11.69
N THR A 321 -4.21 19.30 11.28
CA THR A 321 -5.19 19.78 10.35
C THR A 321 -6.61 19.65 10.86
N GLN A 322 -7.42 20.60 10.44
CA GLN A 322 -8.86 20.48 10.47
C GLN A 322 -9.31 19.43 9.45
N LYS A 323 -10.48 18.89 9.66
CA LYS A 323 -11.06 17.81 8.89
C LYS A 323 -11.19 18.17 7.40
N GLY A 324 -10.59 17.38 6.53
CA GLY A 324 -10.85 17.40 5.08
C GLY A 324 -10.04 18.43 4.27
N GLU A 325 -9.01 19.05 4.85
CA GLU A 325 -8.16 20.00 4.14
C GLU A 325 -6.87 19.34 3.64
N ALA A 326 -6.71 19.28 2.33
CA ALA A 326 -5.47 18.81 1.68
C ALA A 326 -4.28 19.76 1.88
N VAL A 327 -4.56 20.99 2.25
CA VAL A 327 -3.56 22.04 2.50
C VAL A 327 -3.48 22.31 4.00
N ALA A 328 -2.26 22.31 4.52
CA ALA A 328 -2.04 22.69 5.91
C ALA A 328 -2.47 24.15 6.16
N ASP A 329 -3.13 24.38 7.30
CA ASP A 329 -3.43 25.72 7.76
C ASP A 329 -2.13 26.50 8.13
N GLU A 330 -2.25 27.81 8.33
CA GLU A 330 -1.11 28.68 8.63
C GLU A 330 -0.39 28.26 9.90
N LYS A 331 -1.12 27.84 10.94
CA LYS A 331 -0.56 27.36 12.21
C LYS A 331 0.28 26.10 12.01
N THR A 332 -0.20 25.16 11.23
CA THR A 332 0.51 23.93 10.89
C THR A 332 1.74 24.19 10.03
N ARG A 333 1.63 25.12 9.06
CA ARG A 333 2.77 25.53 8.22
C ARG A 333 3.88 26.16 9.04
N ALA A 334 3.55 26.91 10.07
CA ALA A 334 4.52 27.50 10.97
C ALA A 334 5.15 26.48 11.92
N ALA A 335 4.37 25.51 12.43
CA ALA A 335 4.80 24.58 13.46
C ALA A 335 5.57 23.36 12.91
N LEU A 336 5.14 22.78 11.78
CA LEU A 336 5.72 21.53 11.30
C LEU A 336 7.24 21.57 11.06
N PRO A 337 7.84 22.60 10.46
CA PRO A 337 9.30 22.65 10.30
C PRO A 337 10.05 22.65 11.65
N ALA A 338 9.54 23.37 12.64
CA ALA A 338 10.15 23.42 13.98
C ALA A 338 10.02 22.06 14.70
N ASP A 339 8.86 21.42 14.62
CA ASP A 339 8.64 20.09 15.22
C ASP A 339 9.53 19.02 14.55
N MET A 340 9.72 19.09 13.24
CA MET A 340 10.64 18.20 12.52
C MET A 340 12.09 18.41 12.96
N GLU A 341 12.53 19.65 13.09
CA GLU A 341 13.90 19.94 13.51
C GLU A 341 14.12 19.48 14.96
N ALA A 342 13.18 19.73 15.87
CA ALA A 342 13.23 19.24 17.24
C ALA A 342 13.32 17.70 17.32
N LEU A 343 12.52 17.00 16.50
CA LEU A 343 12.58 15.54 16.38
C LEU A 343 13.97 15.07 15.94
N ARG A 344 14.54 15.68 14.91
CA ARG A 344 15.87 15.32 14.39
C ARG A 344 16.98 15.61 15.38
N GLN A 345 16.93 16.74 16.08
CA GLN A 345 17.89 17.07 17.13
C GLN A 345 17.84 16.05 18.28
N SER A 346 16.64 15.63 18.68
CA SER A 346 16.45 14.59 19.69
C SER A 346 17.02 13.24 19.22
N LEU A 347 16.80 12.88 17.96
CA LEU A 347 17.38 11.67 17.37
C LEU A 347 18.92 11.73 17.33
N TRP A 348 19.50 12.88 17.02
CA TRP A 348 20.95 13.08 17.05
C TRP A 348 21.50 13.00 18.48
N ALA A 349 20.79 13.53 19.47
CA ALA A 349 21.17 13.41 20.87
C ALA A 349 21.20 11.95 21.32
N LEU A 350 20.17 11.18 21.02
CA LEU A 350 20.12 9.72 21.25
C LEU A 350 21.27 9.00 20.56
N THR A 351 21.59 9.37 19.34
CA THR A 351 22.71 8.76 18.58
C THR A 351 24.05 9.02 19.26
N ARG A 352 24.30 10.25 19.71
CA ARG A 352 25.54 10.59 20.43
C ARG A 352 25.64 9.84 21.75
N GLU A 353 24.55 9.73 22.49
CA GLU A 353 24.49 8.97 23.75
C GLU A 353 24.87 7.49 23.53
N TYR A 354 24.30 6.86 22.50
CA TYR A 354 24.63 5.49 22.14
C TYR A 354 26.10 5.31 21.78
N LEU A 355 26.65 6.23 20.97
CA LEU A 355 28.07 6.17 20.57
C LEU A 355 29.02 6.48 21.74
N GLY A 356 28.68 7.42 22.62
CA GLY A 356 29.46 7.77 23.81
C GLY A 356 29.52 6.63 24.81
N GLY A 357 28.44 5.90 25.01
CA GLY A 357 28.41 4.71 25.88
C GLY A 357 29.18 3.50 25.38
N ARG A 358 29.64 3.48 24.11
CA ARG A 358 30.48 2.42 23.53
C ARG A 358 31.97 2.67 23.66
N ASN A 359 32.37 3.91 23.99
CA ASN A 359 33.77 4.32 24.08
C ASN A 359 34.25 4.44 25.53
N GLY A 360 33.46 4.08 26.51
CA GLY A 360 33.76 3.95 27.93
C GLY A 360 33.59 2.49 28.38
#